data_97d87a9b4cdc3cea741425a98120faa9
#
_entry.id   97d87a9b4cdc3cea741425a98120faa9
#
_cell.length_a   1.000
_cell.length_b   1.000
_cell.length_c   1.000
_cell.angle_alpha   90.00
_cell.angle_beta   90.00
_cell.angle_gamma   90.00
#
_symmetry.space_group_name_H-M   'P 1'
#
loop_
_entity.id
_entity.type
_entity.pdbx_description
1 polymer ?
#
loop_
_entity_poly.entity_id
_entity_poly.type
_entity_poly.pdbx_seq_one_letter_code
_entity_poly.pdbx_strand_id
1 'polypeptide(L)'
;MLHELEYPFDSEYILKKSKSLKRRLLEENTQRIPKKIAVLGGSTTHDIIRILELFLLNQGIEPTFYESEYGMYWEDAMFGNEELNAFGPDLVYIHTSFRNLRSLPEVKDSREQVEDKLRSEFEHFQVMWEKLADTWHCPIIQDNFELPYYRLMGNQDGADFHGRTWYVNRMNQMFADYAAEHQNFLINDICYQSAVYGLDEWSAPFFWHMYKYSCLLYTSPSPRDGATS
;
A
#
# COMPACT_ATOMS: atom_id res chain seq x y z
N MET A 1 3.77 22.33 14.79
CA MET A 1 3.49 20.87 14.82
C MET A 1 2.33 20.59 15.76
N LEU A 2 1.38 19.78 15.34
CA LEU A 2 0.22 19.40 16.15
C LEU A 2 0.53 18.12 16.93
N HIS A 3 0.40 18.19 18.24
CA HIS A 3 0.65 17.08 19.17
C HIS A 3 -0.23 15.84 18.90
N GLU A 4 -1.43 16.09 18.37
CA GLU A 4 -2.39 15.04 18.02
C GLU A 4 -1.90 14.13 16.89
N LEU A 5 -0.89 14.56 16.13
CA LEU A 5 -0.24 13.80 15.04
C LEU A 5 1.15 13.25 15.44
N GLU A 6 1.48 13.23 16.73
CA GLU A 6 2.69 12.64 17.28
C GLU A 6 2.36 11.31 17.97
N TYR A 7 3.28 10.37 17.91
CA TYR A 7 3.09 9.07 18.59
C TYR A 7 3.25 9.20 20.12
N PRO A 8 2.38 8.58 20.92
CA PRO A 8 1.21 7.79 20.52
C PRO A 8 0.03 8.67 20.11
N PHE A 9 -0.58 8.39 18.96
CA PHE A 9 -1.71 9.15 18.45
C PHE A 9 -3.03 8.34 18.49
N ASP A 10 -4.14 9.07 18.60
CA ASP A 10 -5.49 8.52 18.53
C ASP A 10 -5.97 8.51 17.07
N SER A 11 -5.99 7.31 16.47
CA SER A 11 -6.38 7.13 15.07
C SER A 11 -7.84 7.51 14.79
N GLU A 12 -8.76 7.22 15.71
CA GLU A 12 -10.19 7.57 15.56
C GLU A 12 -10.37 9.09 15.59
N TYR A 13 -9.69 9.77 16.51
CA TYR A 13 -9.71 11.22 16.57
C TYR A 13 -9.17 11.85 15.27
N ILE A 14 -8.03 11.36 14.78
CA ILE A 14 -7.40 11.87 13.54
C ILE A 14 -8.36 11.70 12.36
N LEU A 15 -8.94 10.51 12.18
CA LEU A 15 -9.89 10.23 11.10
C LEU A 15 -11.10 11.16 11.15
N LYS A 16 -11.71 11.31 12.35
CA LYS A 16 -12.89 12.13 12.59
C LYS A 16 -12.62 13.63 12.42
N LYS A 17 -11.41 14.09 12.75
CA LYS A 17 -11.02 15.51 12.76
C LYS A 17 -10.08 15.91 11.63
N SER A 18 -9.83 15.05 10.65
CA SER A 18 -8.86 15.25 9.57
C SER A 18 -8.96 16.62 8.89
N LYS A 19 -10.18 17.05 8.52
CA LYS A 19 -10.39 18.38 7.90
C LYS A 19 -10.03 19.55 8.82
N SER A 20 -10.33 19.44 10.10
CA SER A 20 -10.01 20.49 11.10
C SER A 20 -8.50 20.55 11.37
N LEU A 21 -7.86 19.38 11.47
CA LEU A 21 -6.42 19.26 11.64
C LEU A 21 -5.68 19.85 10.44
N LYS A 22 -6.08 19.51 9.22
CA LYS A 22 -5.52 20.09 7.99
C LYS A 22 -5.61 21.62 7.99
N ARG A 23 -6.79 22.19 8.32
CA ARG A 23 -6.97 23.63 8.37
C ARG A 23 -6.01 24.27 9.37
N ARG A 24 -5.89 23.73 10.59
CA ARG A 24 -4.97 24.22 11.63
C ARG A 24 -3.51 24.20 11.15
N LEU A 25 -3.08 23.10 10.51
CA LEU A 25 -1.74 22.99 9.94
C LEU A 25 -1.47 24.05 8.87
N LEU A 26 -2.44 24.32 8.01
CA LEU A 26 -2.30 25.33 6.95
C LEU A 26 -2.35 26.77 7.47
N GLU A 27 -3.05 27.02 8.57
CA GLU A 27 -3.07 28.33 9.27
C GLU A 27 -1.72 28.65 9.98
N GLU A 28 -0.93 27.62 10.32
CA GLU A 28 0.43 27.79 10.82
C GLU A 28 1.33 28.34 9.70
N ASN A 29 1.89 29.55 9.90
CA ASN A 29 2.79 30.17 8.93
C ASN A 29 4.19 29.53 8.99
N THR A 30 4.26 28.23 8.78
CA THR A 30 5.48 27.44 8.81
C THR A 30 5.99 27.26 7.39
N GLN A 31 7.28 27.54 7.15
CA GLN A 31 7.90 27.22 5.88
C GLN A 31 7.95 25.70 5.69
N ARG A 32 7.38 25.21 4.60
CA ARG A 32 7.34 23.79 4.25
C ARG A 32 8.14 23.51 2.98
N ILE A 33 8.62 22.30 2.86
CA ILE A 33 9.33 21.82 1.68
C ILE A 33 8.29 21.24 0.72
N PRO A 34 8.09 21.81 -0.48
CA PRO A 34 7.15 21.25 -1.44
C PRO A 34 7.66 19.89 -1.97
N LYS A 35 6.77 18.92 -2.08
CA LYS A 35 7.05 17.60 -2.62
C LYS A 35 5.89 17.09 -3.48
N LYS A 36 6.23 16.56 -4.64
CA LYS A 36 5.31 15.91 -5.56
C LYS A 36 5.34 14.39 -5.36
N ILE A 37 4.24 13.81 -4.98
CA ILE A 37 4.12 12.38 -4.67
C ILE A 37 3.11 11.75 -5.61
N ALA A 38 3.58 10.82 -6.46
CA ALA A 38 2.67 9.99 -7.24
C ALA A 38 2.25 8.76 -6.44
N VAL A 39 0.95 8.56 -6.28
CA VAL A 39 0.36 7.39 -5.62
C VAL A 39 -0.25 6.50 -6.69
N LEU A 40 0.38 5.36 -6.92
CA LEU A 40 -0.06 4.36 -7.89
C LEU A 40 -0.78 3.23 -7.15
N GLY A 41 -2.10 3.19 -7.27
CA GLY A 41 -2.95 2.32 -6.45
C GLY A 41 -3.52 1.11 -7.20
N GLY A 42 -3.26 -0.09 -6.66
CA GLY A 42 -3.98 -1.32 -7.03
C GLY A 42 -5.32 -1.47 -6.31
N SER A 43 -5.62 -0.56 -5.38
CA SER A 43 -6.87 -0.42 -4.64
C SER A 43 -7.19 1.07 -4.45
N THR A 44 -8.30 1.39 -3.76
CA THR A 44 -8.67 2.79 -3.47
C THR A 44 -7.68 3.43 -2.50
N THR A 45 -7.08 4.56 -2.87
CA THR A 45 -5.99 5.24 -2.14
C THR A 45 -6.39 6.58 -1.54
N HIS A 46 -7.55 7.11 -1.90
CA HIS A 46 -7.98 8.47 -1.51
C HIS A 46 -7.89 8.75 0.00
N ASP A 47 -8.35 7.83 0.84
CA ASP A 47 -8.29 7.99 2.30
C ASP A 47 -6.86 7.90 2.84
N ILE A 48 -6.01 7.08 2.22
CA ILE A 48 -4.58 7.00 2.55
C ILE A 48 -3.92 8.35 2.27
N ILE A 49 -4.14 8.90 1.07
CA ILE A 49 -3.61 10.21 0.67
C ILE A 49 -4.05 11.30 1.65
N ARG A 50 -5.33 11.32 2.01
CA ARG A 50 -5.88 12.32 2.95
C ARG A 50 -5.20 12.30 4.32
N ILE A 51 -4.89 11.11 4.83
CA ILE A 51 -4.23 10.97 6.14
C ILE A 51 -2.72 11.20 6.01
N LEU A 52 -2.10 10.69 4.96
CA LEU A 52 -0.68 10.92 4.67
C LEU A 52 -0.37 12.43 4.55
N GLU A 53 -1.25 13.20 3.91
CA GLU A 53 -1.14 14.65 3.80
C GLU A 53 -1.02 15.33 5.17
N LEU A 54 -1.83 14.91 6.16
CA LEU A 54 -1.77 15.48 7.51
C LEU A 54 -0.42 15.26 8.17
N PHE A 55 0.09 14.03 8.10
CA PHE A 55 1.37 13.69 8.70
C PHE A 55 2.53 14.41 8.00
N LEU A 56 2.51 14.50 6.68
CA LEU A 56 3.53 15.22 5.92
C LEU A 56 3.52 16.72 6.24
N LEU A 57 2.34 17.35 6.26
CA LEU A 57 2.20 18.76 6.66
C LEU A 57 2.73 18.99 8.09
N ASN A 58 2.46 18.07 9.02
CA ASN A 58 2.96 18.16 10.40
C ASN A 58 4.48 18.05 10.48
N GLN A 59 5.10 17.32 9.55
CA GLN A 59 6.56 17.17 9.44
C GLN A 59 7.23 18.25 8.58
N GLY A 60 6.51 19.31 8.21
CA GLY A 60 7.08 20.41 7.42
C GLY A 60 7.23 20.10 5.92
N ILE A 61 6.48 19.16 5.42
CA ILE A 61 6.42 18.85 3.98
C ILE A 61 5.07 19.33 3.44
N GLU A 62 5.08 20.05 2.32
CA GLU A 62 3.88 20.47 1.59
C GLU A 62 3.68 19.52 0.40
N PRO A 63 2.87 18.46 0.54
CA PRO A 63 2.71 17.48 -0.52
C PRO A 63 1.72 17.97 -1.58
N THR A 64 2.03 17.68 -2.84
CA THR A 64 1.09 17.65 -3.94
C THR A 64 1.00 16.22 -4.43
N PHE A 65 -0.21 15.70 -4.65
CA PHE A 65 -0.40 14.31 -5.03
C PHE A 65 -0.90 14.18 -6.46
N TYR A 66 -0.36 13.21 -7.17
CA TYR A 66 -1.00 12.53 -8.27
C TYR A 66 -1.58 11.23 -7.75
N GLU A 67 -2.85 10.94 -8.02
CA GLU A 67 -3.51 9.70 -7.65
C GLU A 67 -3.93 8.97 -8.93
N SER A 68 -3.41 7.75 -9.15
CA SER A 68 -3.82 6.93 -10.29
C SER A 68 -5.29 6.52 -10.16
N GLU A 69 -5.98 6.34 -11.27
CA GLU A 69 -7.28 5.70 -11.26
C GLU A 69 -7.20 4.29 -10.70
N TYR A 70 -8.30 3.84 -10.10
CA TYR A 70 -8.39 2.51 -9.50
C TYR A 70 -7.89 1.40 -10.44
N GLY A 71 -6.88 0.66 -9.98
CA GLY A 71 -6.33 -0.48 -10.70
C GLY A 71 -5.41 -0.15 -11.87
N MET A 72 -5.20 1.14 -12.18
CA MET A 72 -4.37 1.58 -13.32
C MET A 72 -2.89 1.77 -12.95
N TYR A 73 -2.47 1.35 -11.76
CA TYR A 73 -1.11 1.56 -11.25
C TYR A 73 -0.02 1.04 -12.20
N TRP A 74 -0.27 -0.10 -12.84
CA TRP A 74 0.69 -0.72 -13.75
C TRP A 74 0.70 -0.04 -15.12
N GLU A 75 -0.47 0.27 -15.67
CA GLU A 75 -0.64 0.98 -16.93
C GLU A 75 -0.01 2.37 -16.86
N ASP A 76 -0.28 3.12 -15.79
CA ASP A 76 0.30 4.45 -15.56
C ASP A 76 1.83 4.37 -15.43
N ALA A 77 2.34 3.35 -14.75
CA ALA A 77 3.78 3.14 -14.60
C ALA A 77 4.46 2.79 -15.91
N MET A 78 3.86 1.89 -16.71
CA MET A 78 4.48 1.35 -17.92
C MET A 78 4.33 2.24 -19.14
N PHE A 79 3.15 2.85 -19.31
CA PHE A 79 2.84 3.65 -20.50
C PHE A 79 2.83 5.15 -20.21
N GLY A 80 2.69 5.51 -18.92
CA GLY A 80 2.47 6.87 -18.49
C GLY A 80 1.13 7.43 -18.98
N ASN A 81 0.84 8.62 -18.56
CA ASN A 81 -0.22 9.43 -19.13
C ASN A 81 0.21 10.90 -19.13
N GLU A 82 -0.51 11.76 -19.83
CA GLU A 82 -0.14 13.17 -19.96
C GLU A 82 -0.08 13.88 -18.60
N GLU A 83 -1.01 13.58 -17.71
CA GLU A 83 -1.11 14.18 -16.37
C GLU A 83 0.08 13.76 -15.49
N LEU A 84 0.38 12.45 -15.39
CA LEU A 84 1.50 11.94 -14.61
C LEU A 84 2.84 12.42 -15.15
N ASN A 85 2.99 12.45 -16.49
CA ASN A 85 4.21 12.95 -17.13
C ASN A 85 4.44 14.44 -16.86
N ALA A 86 3.37 15.25 -16.91
CA ALA A 86 3.43 16.68 -16.59
C ALA A 86 3.64 16.92 -15.09
N PHE A 87 3.15 16.01 -14.24
CA PHE A 87 3.30 16.11 -12.80
C PHE A 87 4.77 15.98 -12.39
N GLY A 88 5.52 15.00 -12.90
CA GLY A 88 6.93 14.79 -12.60
C GLY A 88 7.19 14.60 -11.10
N PRO A 89 6.96 13.40 -10.56
CA PRO A 89 7.02 13.15 -9.12
C PRO A 89 8.44 13.23 -8.55
N ASP A 90 8.56 13.70 -7.30
CA ASP A 90 9.76 13.61 -6.46
C ASP A 90 9.83 12.26 -5.71
N LEU A 91 8.72 11.52 -5.64
CA LEU A 91 8.58 10.22 -5.00
C LEU A 91 7.39 9.48 -5.59
N VAL A 92 7.55 8.18 -5.82
CA VAL A 92 6.46 7.28 -6.21
C VAL A 92 6.11 6.36 -5.05
N TYR A 93 4.84 6.30 -4.67
CA TYR A 93 4.31 5.34 -3.72
C TYR A 93 3.38 4.36 -4.42
N ILE A 94 3.71 3.07 -4.37
CA ILE A 94 2.95 1.99 -4.99
C ILE A 94 2.20 1.23 -3.91
N HIS A 95 0.88 1.40 -3.91
CA HIS A 95 -0.02 0.77 -2.96
C HIS A 95 -0.71 -0.43 -3.59
N THR A 96 -0.19 -1.63 -3.33
CA THR A 96 -0.74 -2.90 -3.81
C THR A 96 -0.93 -3.88 -2.65
N SER A 97 -1.81 -4.86 -2.84
CA SER A 97 -2.08 -5.95 -1.91
C SER A 97 -1.91 -7.30 -2.61
N PHE A 98 -1.92 -8.40 -1.86
CA PHE A 98 -1.86 -9.74 -2.49
C PHE A 98 -2.99 -9.98 -3.52
N ARG A 99 -4.08 -9.19 -3.47
CA ARG A 99 -5.20 -9.26 -4.42
C ARG A 99 -4.86 -8.73 -5.81
N ASN A 100 -3.75 -8.01 -5.93
CA ASN A 100 -3.23 -7.50 -7.20
C ASN A 100 -2.32 -8.51 -7.91
N LEU A 101 -2.01 -9.65 -7.26
CA LEU A 101 -1.30 -10.75 -7.91
C LEU A 101 -2.18 -11.35 -9.01
N ARG A 102 -1.65 -11.44 -10.23
CA ARG A 102 -2.35 -11.93 -11.43
C ARG A 102 -2.53 -13.44 -11.40
N SER A 103 -1.59 -14.15 -10.79
CA SER A 103 -1.63 -15.61 -10.69
C SER A 103 -1.29 -16.07 -9.27
N LEU A 104 -2.06 -17.02 -8.78
CA LEU A 104 -1.86 -17.68 -7.50
C LEU A 104 -1.70 -19.19 -7.74
N PRO A 105 -1.04 -19.93 -6.83
CA PRO A 105 -0.92 -21.37 -6.95
C PRO A 105 -2.28 -22.07 -6.88
N GLU A 106 -2.42 -23.14 -7.66
CA GLU A 106 -3.56 -24.05 -7.65
C GLU A 106 -3.12 -25.43 -7.19
N VAL A 107 -4.01 -26.19 -6.56
CA VAL A 107 -3.71 -27.54 -6.04
C VAL A 107 -3.21 -28.52 -7.12
N LYS A 108 -3.57 -28.29 -8.39
CA LYS A 108 -3.14 -29.12 -9.53
C LYS A 108 -1.76 -28.75 -10.08
N ASP A 109 -1.18 -27.64 -9.67
CA ASP A 109 0.09 -27.16 -10.21
C ASP A 109 1.25 -28.05 -9.73
N SER A 110 2.21 -28.30 -10.60
CA SER A 110 3.50 -28.86 -10.17
C SER A 110 4.32 -27.77 -9.43
N ARG A 111 5.33 -28.21 -8.67
CA ARG A 111 6.25 -27.26 -8.01
C ARG A 111 6.90 -26.31 -9.02
N GLU A 112 7.32 -26.82 -10.18
CA GLU A 112 7.92 -26.02 -11.25
C GLU A 112 6.93 -24.95 -11.76
N GLN A 113 5.67 -25.32 -11.96
CA GLN A 113 4.63 -24.38 -12.39
C GLN A 113 4.38 -23.28 -11.34
N VAL A 114 4.41 -23.60 -10.05
CA VAL A 114 4.26 -22.60 -8.99
C VAL A 114 5.47 -21.66 -8.95
N GLU A 115 6.69 -22.19 -9.09
CA GLU A 115 7.91 -21.40 -9.14
C GLU A 115 7.97 -20.50 -10.39
N ASP A 116 7.47 -20.97 -11.53
CA ASP A 116 7.35 -20.14 -12.74
C ASP A 116 6.30 -19.02 -12.58
N LYS A 117 5.16 -19.30 -11.96
CA LYS A 117 4.17 -18.28 -11.61
C LYS A 117 4.80 -17.22 -10.71
N LEU A 118 5.51 -17.64 -9.66
CA LEU A 118 6.17 -16.75 -8.70
C LEU A 118 7.19 -15.82 -9.40
N ARG A 119 8.02 -16.42 -10.27
CA ARG A 119 9.01 -15.67 -11.05
C ARG A 119 8.34 -14.65 -11.97
N SER A 120 7.33 -15.07 -12.73
CA SER A 120 6.59 -14.21 -13.66
C SER A 120 5.86 -13.06 -12.95
N GLU A 121 5.33 -13.29 -11.74
CA GLU A 121 4.74 -12.22 -10.93
C GLU A 121 5.79 -11.22 -10.46
N PHE A 122 6.94 -11.71 -9.98
CA PHE A 122 8.03 -10.84 -9.55
C PHE A 122 8.58 -10.01 -10.72
N GLU A 123 8.84 -10.62 -11.87
CA GLU A 123 9.30 -9.94 -13.09
C GLU A 123 8.33 -8.83 -13.52
N HIS A 124 7.01 -9.06 -13.36
CA HIS A 124 6.00 -8.04 -13.65
C HIS A 124 6.17 -6.78 -12.78
N PHE A 125 6.41 -6.95 -11.49
CA PHE A 125 6.70 -5.83 -10.59
C PHE A 125 8.06 -5.20 -10.87
N GLN A 126 9.08 -6.01 -11.07
CA GLN A 126 10.44 -5.56 -11.33
C GLN A 126 10.52 -4.65 -12.57
N VAL A 127 9.94 -5.05 -13.69
CA VAL A 127 9.89 -4.24 -14.93
C VAL A 127 9.20 -2.89 -14.68
N MET A 128 8.14 -2.88 -13.88
CA MET A 128 7.46 -1.66 -13.49
C MET A 128 8.38 -0.75 -12.67
N TRP A 129 9.06 -1.28 -11.65
CA TRP A 129 9.97 -0.49 -10.81
C TRP A 129 11.15 0.08 -11.59
N GLU A 130 11.77 -0.73 -12.45
CA GLU A 130 12.85 -0.29 -13.34
C GLU A 130 12.38 0.83 -14.26
N LYS A 131 11.19 0.69 -14.87
CA LYS A 131 10.61 1.72 -15.73
C LYS A 131 10.37 3.03 -14.97
N LEU A 132 9.84 2.98 -13.75
CA LEU A 132 9.61 4.15 -12.89
C LEU A 132 10.93 4.83 -12.52
N ALA A 133 11.93 4.03 -12.09
CA ALA A 133 13.25 4.52 -11.73
C ALA A 133 13.96 5.20 -12.90
N ASP A 134 13.89 4.61 -14.09
CA ASP A 134 14.48 5.16 -15.31
C ASP A 134 13.78 6.45 -15.79
N THR A 135 12.46 6.55 -15.55
CA THR A 135 11.68 7.69 -16.02
C THR A 135 11.87 8.92 -15.15
N TRP A 136 11.82 8.77 -13.82
CA TRP A 136 11.81 9.93 -12.90
C TRP A 136 13.04 10.03 -11.99
N HIS A 137 13.87 9.01 -11.90
CA HIS A 137 15.08 8.99 -11.05
C HIS A 137 14.80 9.40 -9.58
N CYS A 138 13.61 9.10 -9.07
CA CYS A 138 13.18 9.42 -7.73
C CYS A 138 13.02 8.14 -6.88
N PRO A 139 12.95 8.25 -5.54
CA PRO A 139 12.67 7.12 -4.69
C PRO A 139 11.31 6.47 -4.99
N ILE A 140 11.27 5.16 -4.86
CA ILE A 140 10.05 4.34 -4.96
C ILE A 140 9.79 3.69 -3.60
N ILE A 141 8.57 3.83 -3.09
CA ILE A 141 8.09 3.09 -1.93
C ILE A 141 7.05 2.09 -2.41
N GLN A 142 7.31 0.81 -2.22
CA GLN A 142 6.40 -0.29 -2.56
C GLN A 142 5.83 -0.92 -1.30
N ASP A 143 4.52 -1.10 -1.23
CA ASP A 143 3.92 -1.96 -0.22
C ASP A 143 4.28 -3.41 -0.49
N ASN A 144 4.74 -4.14 0.53
CA ASN A 144 4.71 -5.59 0.47
C ASN A 144 3.26 -6.09 0.73
N PHE A 145 3.04 -7.39 0.69
CA PHE A 145 1.70 -7.96 0.76
C PHE A 145 1.36 -8.44 2.15
N GLU A 146 0.16 -8.10 2.62
CA GLU A 146 -0.48 -8.75 3.75
C GLU A 146 -0.75 -10.23 3.45
N LEU A 147 -0.80 -11.06 4.48
CA LEU A 147 -1.12 -12.47 4.32
C LEU A 147 -2.60 -12.69 3.99
N PRO A 148 -2.93 -13.65 3.12
CA PRO A 148 -4.31 -14.01 2.83
C PRO A 148 -5.02 -14.51 4.11
N TYR A 149 -6.19 -13.94 4.40
CA TYR A 149 -6.97 -14.35 5.57
C TYR A 149 -7.48 -15.79 5.45
N TYR A 150 -7.99 -16.15 4.25
CA TYR A 150 -8.48 -17.49 3.99
C TYR A 150 -7.37 -18.42 3.49
N ARG A 151 -7.14 -19.49 4.22
CA ARG A 151 -6.11 -20.50 3.92
C ARG A 151 -6.72 -21.70 3.24
N LEU A 152 -6.38 -21.94 1.97
CA LEU A 152 -6.88 -23.06 1.19
C LEU A 152 -6.38 -24.42 1.70
N MET A 153 -5.11 -24.45 2.18
CA MET A 153 -4.45 -25.66 2.68
C MET A 153 -4.51 -25.77 4.22
N GLY A 154 -5.39 -25.00 4.89
CA GLY A 154 -5.50 -24.99 6.34
C GLY A 154 -4.16 -24.69 7.01
N ASN A 155 -3.75 -25.50 7.98
CA ASN A 155 -2.48 -25.31 8.71
C ASN A 155 -1.23 -25.52 7.84
N GLN A 156 -1.35 -26.19 6.68
CA GLN A 156 -0.26 -26.40 5.75
C GLN A 156 -0.05 -25.21 4.79
N ASP A 157 -0.94 -24.24 4.77
CA ASP A 157 -0.92 -23.15 3.78
C ASP A 157 0.38 -22.33 3.78
N GLY A 158 1.08 -22.28 4.90
CA GLY A 158 2.38 -21.62 5.01
C GLY A 158 3.59 -22.51 4.70
N ALA A 159 3.40 -23.83 4.63
CA ALA A 159 4.48 -24.80 4.42
C ALA A 159 4.41 -25.48 3.05
N ASP A 160 3.21 -25.65 2.51
CA ASP A 160 2.96 -26.28 1.21
C ASP A 160 3.07 -25.24 0.09
N PHE A 161 3.76 -25.56 -1.00
CA PHE A 161 3.96 -24.64 -2.13
C PHE A 161 2.66 -24.31 -2.90
N HIS A 162 1.57 -25.06 -2.70
CA HIS A 162 0.25 -24.69 -3.21
C HIS A 162 -0.48 -23.68 -2.32
N GLY A 163 0.04 -23.44 -1.10
CA GLY A 163 -0.56 -22.50 -0.15
C GLY A 163 -0.35 -21.05 -0.57
N ARG A 164 -1.41 -20.26 -0.47
CA ARG A 164 -1.34 -18.81 -0.76
C ARG A 164 -0.43 -18.08 0.23
N THR A 165 -0.44 -18.48 1.50
CA THR A 165 0.46 -17.92 2.52
C THR A 165 1.93 -18.19 2.17
N TRP A 166 2.25 -19.40 1.72
CA TRP A 166 3.60 -19.72 1.25
C TRP A 166 4.01 -18.83 0.08
N TYR A 167 3.13 -18.68 -0.91
CA TYR A 167 3.37 -17.91 -2.12
C TYR A 167 3.60 -16.42 -1.81
N VAL A 168 2.73 -15.82 -1.00
CA VAL A 168 2.85 -14.40 -0.59
C VAL A 168 4.13 -14.16 0.22
N ASN A 169 4.49 -15.07 1.14
CA ASN A 169 5.76 -14.95 1.87
C ASN A 169 6.97 -14.97 0.93
N ARG A 170 6.94 -15.80 -0.11
CA ARG A 170 8.01 -15.84 -1.12
C ARG A 170 8.08 -14.55 -1.94
N MET A 171 6.93 -14.00 -2.35
CA MET A 171 6.88 -12.70 -3.03
C MET A 171 7.47 -11.59 -2.14
N ASN A 172 7.05 -11.52 -0.88
CA ASN A 172 7.57 -10.53 0.06
C ASN A 172 9.08 -10.65 0.27
N GLN A 173 9.61 -11.89 0.32
CA GLN A 173 11.05 -12.09 0.40
C GLN A 173 11.76 -11.60 -0.87
N MET A 174 11.23 -11.88 -2.07
CA MET A 174 11.82 -11.39 -3.33
C MET A 174 11.79 -9.86 -3.40
N PHE A 175 10.73 -9.21 -2.89
CA PHE A 175 10.66 -7.75 -2.79
C PHE A 175 11.74 -7.20 -1.84
N ALA A 176 11.95 -7.86 -0.69
CA ALA A 176 12.96 -7.46 0.27
C ALA A 176 14.39 -7.64 -0.30
N ASP A 177 14.64 -8.74 -1.02
CA ASP A 177 15.92 -9.00 -1.68
C ASP A 177 16.21 -7.92 -2.75
N TYR A 178 15.21 -7.56 -3.56
CA TYR A 178 15.33 -6.47 -4.53
C TYR A 178 15.63 -5.13 -3.84
N ALA A 179 14.93 -4.81 -2.75
CA ALA A 179 15.17 -3.57 -1.99
C ALA A 179 16.58 -3.51 -1.39
N ALA A 180 17.14 -4.65 -0.98
CA ALA A 180 18.51 -4.71 -0.44
C ALA A 180 19.58 -4.35 -1.49
N GLU A 181 19.29 -4.56 -2.77
CA GLU A 181 20.19 -4.28 -3.89
C GLU A 181 19.99 -2.89 -4.52
N HIS A 182 18.86 -2.18 -4.20
CA HIS A 182 18.46 -0.93 -4.85
C HIS A 182 18.22 0.19 -3.83
N GLN A 183 19.19 1.10 -3.64
CA GLN A 183 19.17 2.15 -2.60
C GLN A 183 17.95 3.09 -2.63
N ASN A 184 17.38 3.36 -3.80
CA ASN A 184 16.23 4.24 -3.96
C ASN A 184 14.89 3.49 -3.99
N PHE A 185 14.90 2.19 -3.65
CA PHE A 185 13.71 1.37 -3.55
C PHE A 185 13.49 0.94 -2.10
N LEU A 186 12.33 1.28 -1.56
CA LEU A 186 12.00 1.08 -0.15
C LEU A 186 10.73 0.23 -0.04
N ILE A 187 10.70 -0.65 0.96
CA ILE A 187 9.50 -1.42 1.29
C ILE A 187 8.75 -0.74 2.43
N ASN A 188 7.44 -0.50 2.22
CA ASN A 188 6.49 -0.26 3.30
C ASN A 188 5.93 -1.62 3.76
N ASP A 189 6.23 -2.02 4.99
CA ASP A 189 5.94 -3.37 5.50
C ASP A 189 4.49 -3.52 5.95
N ILE A 190 3.58 -3.64 4.98
CA ILE A 190 2.15 -3.90 5.19
C ILE A 190 1.92 -5.28 5.81
N CYS A 191 2.77 -6.27 5.51
CA CYS A 191 2.70 -7.59 6.13
C CYS A 191 2.80 -7.49 7.66
N TYR A 192 3.78 -6.75 8.17
CA TYR A 192 3.92 -6.48 9.61
C TYR A 192 2.73 -5.69 10.16
N GLN A 193 2.32 -4.61 9.49
CA GLN A 193 1.21 -3.78 9.93
C GLN A 193 -0.09 -4.60 10.06
N SER A 194 -0.40 -5.43 9.08
CA SER A 194 -1.59 -6.30 9.11
C SER A 194 -1.55 -7.31 10.25
N ALA A 195 -0.36 -7.80 10.62
CA ALA A 195 -0.18 -8.70 11.75
C ALA A 195 -0.37 -8.00 13.11
N VAL A 196 0.10 -6.75 13.26
CA VAL A 196 -0.08 -5.93 14.47
C VAL A 196 -1.54 -5.66 14.75
N TYR A 197 -2.33 -5.32 13.73
CA TYR A 197 -3.77 -5.08 13.86
C TYR A 197 -4.60 -6.36 13.94
N GLY A 198 -4.07 -7.46 13.45
CA GLY A 198 -4.75 -8.75 13.30
C GLY A 198 -5.42 -8.88 11.93
N LEU A 199 -5.18 -10.01 11.27
CA LEU A 199 -5.68 -10.28 9.91
C LEU A 199 -7.20 -10.26 9.80
N ASP A 200 -7.92 -10.55 10.87
CA ASP A 200 -9.39 -10.52 10.91
C ASP A 200 -9.90 -9.08 10.76
N GLU A 201 -9.34 -8.17 11.56
CA GLU A 201 -9.65 -6.74 11.49
C GLU A 201 -9.14 -6.08 10.21
N TRP A 202 -8.00 -6.56 9.70
CA TRP A 202 -7.39 -6.04 8.48
C TRP A 202 -8.15 -6.46 7.22
N SER A 203 -8.54 -7.73 7.13
CA SER A 203 -9.12 -8.34 5.94
C SER A 203 -10.64 -8.41 6.02
N ALA A 204 -11.34 -7.33 5.69
CA ALA A 204 -12.80 -7.38 5.60
C ALA A 204 -13.24 -7.55 4.14
N PRO A 205 -13.67 -8.75 3.75
CA PRO A 205 -14.10 -9.06 2.38
C PRO A 205 -15.21 -8.13 1.88
N PHE A 206 -16.12 -7.73 2.78
CA PHE A 206 -17.23 -6.83 2.44
C PHE A 206 -16.73 -5.49 1.87
N PHE A 207 -15.76 -4.86 2.53
CA PHE A 207 -15.25 -3.56 2.10
C PHE A 207 -14.42 -3.66 0.83
N TRP A 208 -13.69 -4.75 0.63
CA TRP A 208 -13.05 -5.02 -0.64
C TRP A 208 -14.05 -5.16 -1.79
N HIS A 209 -15.11 -5.93 -1.59
CA HIS A 209 -16.10 -6.15 -2.65
C HIS A 209 -16.90 -4.90 -2.98
N MET A 210 -17.26 -4.10 -1.97
CA MET A 210 -18.10 -2.91 -2.13
C MET A 210 -17.33 -1.66 -2.55
N TYR A 211 -16.15 -1.44 -1.97
CA TYR A 211 -15.42 -0.17 -2.09
C TYR A 211 -13.98 -0.31 -2.57
N LYS A 212 -13.50 -1.54 -2.76
CA LYS A 212 -12.12 -1.81 -3.16
C LYS A 212 -11.07 -1.25 -2.17
N TYR A 213 -11.42 -1.14 -0.90
CA TYR A 213 -10.44 -0.89 0.15
C TYR A 213 -9.69 -2.18 0.49
N SER A 214 -8.37 -2.10 0.53
CA SER A 214 -7.51 -3.22 0.92
C SER A 214 -7.52 -3.46 2.43
N CYS A 215 -7.87 -2.44 3.21
CA CYS A 215 -7.87 -2.46 4.67
C CYS A 215 -9.03 -1.67 5.26
N LEU A 216 -9.60 -2.16 6.38
CA LEU A 216 -10.71 -1.54 7.11
C LEU A 216 -10.35 -0.34 7.96
N LEU A 217 -9.08 -0.16 8.32
CA LEU A 217 -8.64 0.81 9.33
C LEU A 217 -9.05 2.26 9.05
N TYR A 218 -9.41 2.56 7.80
CA TYR A 218 -9.75 3.92 7.38
C TYR A 218 -11.26 4.16 7.22
N THR A 219 -12.13 3.15 7.39
CA THR A 219 -13.53 3.25 6.97
C THR A 219 -14.59 2.79 7.97
N SER A 220 -14.23 2.18 9.10
CA SER A 220 -15.23 1.65 10.06
C SER A 220 -15.30 2.45 11.35
N PRO A 221 -16.52 2.80 11.81
CA PRO A 221 -16.74 2.92 13.26
C PRO A 221 -16.51 1.54 13.88
N SER A 222 -15.77 1.51 14.98
CA SER A 222 -15.48 0.27 15.71
C SER A 222 -16.77 -0.51 16.00
N PRO A 223 -16.81 -1.86 15.83
CA PRO A 223 -17.96 -2.67 16.26
C PRO A 223 -18.28 -2.55 17.76
N ARG A 224 -17.39 -1.93 18.53
CA ARG A 224 -17.60 -1.68 19.98
C ARG A 224 -18.57 -0.52 20.26
N ASP A 225 -18.84 0.36 19.29
CA ASP A 225 -19.73 1.51 19.49
C ASP A 225 -21.24 1.14 19.45
N GLY A 226 -21.58 -0.10 19.11
CA GLY A 226 -22.95 -0.63 19.09
C GLY A 226 -23.37 -1.44 20.32
N ALA A 227 -22.49 -1.63 21.31
CA ALA A 227 -22.73 -2.53 22.44
C ALA A 227 -23.03 -1.83 23.80
N THR A 228 -23.41 -0.55 23.77
CA THR A 228 -23.90 0.16 24.96
C THR A 228 -25.27 0.78 24.66
N SER A 229 -26.29 -0.02 24.83
CA SER A 229 -27.66 0.44 25.16
C SER A 229 -28.39 -0.67 25.89
#